data_0a562247df8189a8439208d26ff7b251
#
_entry.id   0a562247df8189a8439208d26ff7b251
#
_cell.length_a   1.000
_cell.length_b   1.000
_cell.length_c   1.000
_cell.angle_alpha   90.00
_cell.angle_beta   90.00
_cell.angle_gamma   90.00
#
_symmetry.space_group_name_H-M   'P 1'
#
loop_
_entity.id
_entity.type
_entity.pdbx_description
1 polymer ?
#
loop_
_entity_poly.entity_id
_entity_poly.type
_entity_poly.pdbx_seq_one_letter_code
_entity_poly.pdbx_strand_id
1 'polypeptide(L)'
;MSSRYVDTTAIMQVIGCVYNTPQLLDFTDKYTITDEDFPDEFHRIAFGAIYKIYELGAENITLENISDFLSSRPKSAASFKQNKGEEWLLKISDAAIPSAFDYYYNRLKKMTLLRAYDNYGVDVSYIYDPDNILDVKKKQAQEDWLDNATLEDIATKVDNTIEAIRMKF
;
A
#
# COMPACT_ATOMS: atom_id res chain seq x y z
N MET A 1 14.00 -3.92 -8.37
CA MET A 1 13.24 -3.52 -7.19
C MET A 1 12.42 -4.71 -6.68
N SER A 2 12.34 -4.85 -5.38
CA SER A 2 11.60 -5.95 -4.79
C SER A 2 10.09 -5.75 -4.90
N SER A 3 9.37 -6.84 -5.24
CA SER A 3 7.91 -6.91 -5.16
C SER A 3 7.45 -7.93 -4.12
N ARG A 4 8.37 -8.42 -3.28
CA ARG A 4 8.09 -9.48 -2.32
C ARG A 4 7.19 -9.03 -1.17
N TYR A 5 7.34 -7.78 -0.74
CA TYR A 5 6.59 -7.22 0.39
C TYR A 5 5.43 -6.40 -0.15
N VAL A 6 4.40 -7.11 -0.62
CA VAL A 6 3.20 -6.50 -1.20
C VAL A 6 1.97 -7.19 -0.60
N ASP A 7 1.05 -6.38 -0.08
CA ASP A 7 -0.25 -6.86 0.37
C ASP A 7 -1.32 -6.28 -0.56
N THR A 8 -1.73 -7.07 -1.54
CA THR A 8 -2.69 -6.64 -2.55
C THR A 8 -4.04 -6.28 -1.94
N THR A 9 -4.48 -7.02 -0.92
CA THR A 9 -5.74 -6.72 -0.22
C THR A 9 -5.67 -5.35 0.44
N ALA A 10 -4.56 -5.04 1.12
CA ALA A 10 -4.38 -3.72 1.74
C ALA A 10 -4.41 -2.60 0.69
N ILE A 11 -3.74 -2.80 -0.45
CA ILE A 11 -3.74 -1.83 -1.55
C ILE A 11 -5.18 -1.59 -2.04
N MET A 12 -5.92 -2.65 -2.29
CA MET A 12 -7.29 -2.56 -2.80
C MET A 12 -8.22 -1.88 -1.79
N GLN A 13 -8.08 -2.20 -0.51
CA GLN A 13 -8.89 -1.60 0.55
C GLN A 13 -8.57 -0.11 0.72
N VAL A 14 -7.29 0.26 0.70
CA VAL A 14 -6.89 1.67 0.84
C VAL A 14 -7.41 2.48 -0.36
N ILE A 15 -7.15 2.03 -1.57
CA ILE A 15 -7.60 2.76 -2.77
C ILE A 15 -9.13 2.80 -2.83
N GLY A 16 -9.80 1.68 -2.53
CA GLY A 16 -11.26 1.62 -2.55
C GLY A 16 -11.91 2.56 -1.54
N CYS A 17 -11.39 2.60 -0.31
CA CYS A 17 -11.88 3.51 0.72
C CYS A 17 -11.66 4.98 0.35
N VAL A 18 -10.48 5.31 -0.20
CA VAL A 18 -10.17 6.69 -0.62
C VAL A 18 -11.03 7.08 -1.82
N TYR A 19 -11.26 6.16 -2.76
CA TYR A 19 -12.16 6.44 -3.88
C TYR A 19 -13.58 6.76 -3.40
N ASN A 20 -14.09 5.99 -2.43
CA ASN A 20 -15.43 6.19 -1.87
C ASN A 20 -15.51 7.43 -0.96
N THR A 21 -14.42 7.73 -0.25
CA THR A 21 -14.36 8.81 0.74
C THR A 21 -13.03 9.55 0.58
N PRO A 22 -12.89 10.37 -0.48
CA PRO A 22 -11.62 11.06 -0.73
C PRO A 22 -11.23 12.05 0.38
N GLN A 23 -12.17 12.43 1.25
CA GLN A 23 -11.90 13.26 2.42
C GLN A 23 -10.91 12.62 3.40
N LEU A 24 -10.67 11.31 3.31
CA LEU A 24 -9.58 10.66 4.05
C LEU A 24 -8.22 11.29 3.76
N LEU A 25 -8.04 11.86 2.57
CA LEU A 25 -6.80 12.52 2.16
C LEU A 25 -6.56 13.85 2.89
N ASP A 26 -7.57 14.40 3.55
CA ASP A 26 -7.42 15.63 4.34
C ASP A 26 -6.67 15.39 5.66
N PHE A 27 -6.68 14.16 6.15
CA PHE A 27 -6.07 13.81 7.44
C PHE A 27 -4.58 13.49 7.28
N THR A 28 -3.81 14.49 6.81
CA THR A 28 -2.38 14.33 6.50
C THR A 28 -1.51 14.01 7.71
N ASP A 29 -1.95 14.37 8.90
CA ASP A 29 -1.25 14.02 10.14
C ASP A 29 -1.40 12.54 10.49
N LYS A 30 -2.48 11.93 10.04
CA LYS A 30 -2.79 10.53 10.33
C LYS A 30 -2.44 9.60 9.18
N TYR A 31 -2.69 10.04 7.94
CA TYR A 31 -2.50 9.22 6.75
C TYR A 31 -1.57 9.92 5.77
N THR A 32 -0.46 9.25 5.45
CA THR A 32 0.49 9.69 4.44
C THR A 32 0.63 8.58 3.41
N ILE A 33 0.01 8.76 2.25
CA ILE A 33 0.04 7.79 1.16
C ILE A 33 0.87 8.39 0.02
N THR A 34 1.85 7.64 -0.44
CA THR A 34 2.76 8.08 -1.51
C THR A 34 2.87 7.01 -2.59
N ASP A 35 3.52 7.34 -3.70
CA ASP A 35 3.78 6.39 -4.79
C ASP A 35 4.56 5.17 -4.34
N GLU A 36 5.38 5.30 -3.30
CA GLU A 36 6.17 4.20 -2.76
C GLU A 36 5.30 3.10 -2.15
N ASP A 37 4.08 3.44 -1.77
CA ASP A 37 3.13 2.47 -1.21
C ASP A 37 2.55 1.52 -2.27
N PHE A 38 2.73 1.85 -3.56
CA PHE A 38 2.17 1.10 -4.68
C PHE A 38 3.28 0.65 -5.64
N PRO A 39 3.80 -0.57 -5.49
CA PRO A 39 4.85 -1.06 -6.41
C PRO A 39 4.38 -1.24 -7.85
N ASP A 40 3.08 -1.49 -8.06
CA ASP A 40 2.51 -1.64 -9.40
C ASP A 40 2.12 -0.28 -9.97
N GLU A 41 2.56 0.01 -11.20
CA GLU A 41 2.25 1.25 -11.90
C GLU A 41 0.75 1.48 -12.03
N PHE A 42 -0.03 0.44 -12.27
CA PHE A 42 -1.48 0.55 -12.40
C PHE A 42 -2.11 1.14 -11.13
N HIS A 43 -1.68 0.67 -9.96
CA HIS A 43 -2.18 1.19 -8.68
C HIS A 43 -1.77 2.65 -8.47
N ARG A 44 -0.54 3.02 -8.86
CA ARG A 44 -0.08 4.41 -8.80
C ARG A 44 -0.92 5.32 -9.69
N ILE A 45 -1.26 4.85 -10.89
CA ILE A 45 -2.11 5.60 -11.82
C ILE A 45 -3.50 5.81 -11.22
N ALA A 46 -4.11 4.74 -10.71
CA ALA A 46 -5.46 4.81 -10.14
C ALA A 46 -5.50 5.74 -8.92
N PHE A 47 -4.60 5.55 -7.98
CA PHE A 47 -4.52 6.40 -6.78
C PHE A 47 -4.15 7.84 -7.14
N GLY A 48 -3.18 8.02 -8.04
CA GLY A 48 -2.75 9.35 -8.47
C GLY A 48 -3.88 10.15 -9.11
N ALA A 49 -4.72 9.50 -9.91
CA ALA A 49 -5.89 10.14 -10.50
C ALA A 49 -6.88 10.60 -9.43
N ILE A 50 -7.19 9.70 -8.47
CA ILE A 50 -8.08 10.03 -7.34
C ILE A 50 -7.53 11.22 -6.56
N TYR A 51 -6.26 11.17 -6.21
CA TYR A 51 -5.59 12.21 -5.43
C TYR A 51 -5.64 13.56 -6.14
N LYS A 52 -5.28 13.61 -7.42
CA LYS A 52 -5.24 14.85 -8.20
C LYS A 52 -6.62 15.45 -8.42
N ILE A 53 -7.60 14.62 -8.70
CA ILE A 53 -8.98 15.08 -8.88
C ILE A 53 -9.49 15.70 -7.58
N TYR A 54 -9.21 15.06 -6.45
CA TYR A 54 -9.60 15.59 -5.15
C TYR A 54 -8.86 16.89 -4.82
N GLU A 55 -7.55 16.94 -5.08
CA GLU A 55 -6.73 18.14 -4.89
C GLU A 55 -7.26 19.34 -5.70
N LEU A 56 -7.82 19.08 -6.89
CA LEU A 56 -8.40 20.11 -7.74
C LEU A 56 -9.79 20.57 -7.28
N GLY A 57 -10.32 20.01 -6.21
CA GLY A 57 -11.52 20.50 -5.56
C GLY A 57 -12.77 19.64 -5.70
N ALA A 58 -12.68 18.46 -6.30
CA ALA A 58 -13.82 17.55 -6.40
C ALA A 58 -14.18 16.99 -5.03
N GLU A 59 -15.44 17.10 -4.62
CA GLU A 59 -15.92 16.51 -3.36
C GLU A 59 -16.13 15.00 -3.47
N ASN A 60 -16.60 14.56 -4.63
CA ASN A 60 -16.82 13.16 -4.97
C ASN A 60 -16.06 12.84 -6.25
N ILE A 61 -15.60 11.61 -6.36
CA ILE A 61 -14.82 11.17 -7.52
C ILE A 61 -15.62 10.08 -8.23
N THR A 62 -15.86 10.27 -9.51
CA THR A 62 -16.60 9.35 -10.36
C THR A 62 -15.66 8.70 -11.38
N LEU A 63 -16.09 7.60 -11.98
CA LEU A 63 -15.34 6.96 -13.06
C LEU A 63 -15.17 7.92 -14.25
N GLU A 64 -16.18 8.75 -14.51
CA GLU A 64 -16.12 9.75 -15.57
C GLU A 64 -15.02 10.79 -15.28
N ASN A 65 -14.93 11.26 -14.02
CA ASN A 65 -13.86 12.18 -13.62
C ASN A 65 -12.48 11.58 -13.86
N ILE A 66 -12.31 10.30 -13.53
CA ILE A 66 -11.04 9.60 -13.73
C ILE A 66 -10.71 9.48 -15.20
N SER A 67 -11.70 9.08 -16.03
CA SER A 67 -11.54 8.98 -17.46
C SER A 67 -11.14 10.32 -18.09
N ASP A 68 -11.84 11.40 -17.70
CA ASP A 68 -11.54 12.74 -18.19
C ASP A 68 -10.14 13.20 -17.76
N PHE A 69 -9.77 12.96 -16.51
CA PHE A 69 -8.45 13.28 -16.00
C PHE A 69 -7.34 12.57 -16.78
N LEU A 70 -7.54 11.30 -17.08
CA LEU A 70 -6.55 10.49 -17.81
C LEU A 70 -6.52 10.78 -19.30
N SER A 71 -7.56 11.43 -19.86
CA SER A 71 -7.66 11.70 -21.30
C SER A 71 -6.48 12.52 -21.84
N SER A 72 -5.89 13.38 -21.02
CA SER A 72 -4.72 14.18 -21.38
C SER A 72 -3.39 13.49 -21.06
N ARG A 73 -3.44 12.25 -20.63
CA ARG A 73 -2.27 11.44 -20.24
C ARG A 73 -2.32 10.08 -20.95
N PRO A 74 -1.92 10.04 -22.25
CA PRO A 74 -2.15 8.87 -23.10
C PRO A 74 -1.60 7.56 -22.57
N LYS A 75 -0.37 7.59 -21.99
CA LYS A 75 0.26 6.38 -21.45
C LYS A 75 -0.48 5.86 -20.24
N SER A 76 -0.85 6.75 -19.32
CA SER A 76 -1.62 6.38 -18.12
C SER A 76 -3.01 5.90 -18.50
N ALA A 77 -3.68 6.57 -19.42
CA ALA A 77 -4.99 6.15 -19.93
C ALA A 77 -4.94 4.76 -20.54
N ALA A 78 -3.91 4.48 -21.34
CA ALA A 78 -3.74 3.17 -21.99
C ALA A 78 -3.51 2.07 -20.95
N SER A 79 -2.66 2.31 -19.94
CA SER A 79 -2.41 1.35 -18.88
C SER A 79 -3.67 1.10 -18.05
N PHE A 80 -4.39 2.15 -17.72
CA PHE A 80 -5.63 2.05 -16.95
C PHE A 80 -6.67 1.22 -17.70
N LYS A 81 -6.84 1.47 -18.99
CA LYS A 81 -7.76 0.72 -19.84
C LYS A 81 -7.35 -0.74 -20.01
N GLN A 82 -6.05 -0.97 -20.24
CA GLN A 82 -5.49 -2.31 -20.42
C GLN A 82 -5.72 -3.19 -19.19
N ASN A 83 -5.68 -2.60 -18.01
CA ASN A 83 -5.91 -3.27 -16.73
C ASN A 83 -7.38 -3.26 -16.31
N LYS A 84 -8.29 -2.86 -17.19
CA LYS A 84 -9.73 -2.77 -16.92
C LYS A 84 -10.00 -1.91 -15.66
N GLY A 85 -9.41 -0.72 -15.64
CA GLY A 85 -9.40 0.15 -14.47
C GLY A 85 -10.77 0.52 -13.95
N GLU A 86 -11.75 0.80 -14.83
CA GLU A 86 -13.10 1.14 -14.39
C GLU A 86 -13.77 -0.03 -13.68
N GLU A 87 -13.68 -1.23 -14.25
CA GLU A 87 -14.23 -2.45 -13.64
C GLU A 87 -13.56 -2.73 -12.29
N TRP A 88 -12.23 -2.54 -12.24
CA TRP A 88 -11.44 -2.74 -11.03
C TRP A 88 -11.85 -1.77 -9.94
N LEU A 89 -12.00 -0.47 -10.26
CA LEU A 89 -12.44 0.54 -9.28
C LEU A 89 -13.83 0.25 -8.75
N LEU A 90 -14.77 -0.16 -9.61
CA LEU A 90 -16.09 -0.56 -9.16
C LEU A 90 -16.02 -1.72 -8.18
N LYS A 91 -15.21 -2.72 -8.49
CA LYS A 91 -15.05 -3.91 -7.66
C LYS A 91 -14.47 -3.55 -6.29
N ILE A 92 -13.40 -2.78 -6.24
CA ILE A 92 -12.78 -2.40 -4.95
C ILE A 92 -13.63 -1.40 -4.18
N SER A 93 -14.38 -0.56 -4.87
CA SER A 93 -15.35 0.34 -4.25
C SER A 93 -16.42 -0.44 -3.49
N ASP A 94 -16.98 -1.49 -4.13
CA ASP A 94 -17.98 -2.34 -3.50
C ASP A 94 -17.41 -3.17 -2.35
N ALA A 95 -16.15 -3.58 -2.46
CA ALA A 95 -15.47 -4.41 -1.45
C ALA A 95 -14.87 -3.61 -0.30
N ALA A 96 -14.83 -2.29 -0.39
CA ALA A 96 -14.20 -1.43 0.61
C ALA A 96 -14.94 -1.49 1.94
N ILE A 97 -14.16 -1.64 3.02
CA ILE A 97 -14.69 -1.73 4.39
C ILE A 97 -14.18 -0.51 5.17
N PRO A 98 -14.99 0.57 5.29
CA PRO A 98 -14.54 1.80 5.95
C PRO A 98 -14.03 1.60 7.38
N SER A 99 -14.66 0.71 8.15
CA SER A 99 -14.25 0.42 9.52
C SER A 99 -12.90 -0.28 9.62
N ALA A 100 -12.39 -0.84 8.53
CA ALA A 100 -11.09 -1.52 8.48
C ALA A 100 -10.00 -0.67 7.82
N PHE A 101 -10.28 0.58 7.49
CA PHE A 101 -9.32 1.42 6.77
C PHE A 101 -8.01 1.57 7.52
N ASP A 102 -8.07 1.87 8.82
CA ASP A 102 -6.84 2.05 9.63
C ASP A 102 -5.99 0.78 9.63
N TYR A 103 -6.62 -0.38 9.74
CA TYR A 103 -5.90 -1.66 9.70
C TYR A 103 -5.15 -1.84 8.38
N TYR A 104 -5.84 -1.64 7.26
CA TYR A 104 -5.24 -1.83 5.94
C TYR A 104 -4.24 -0.73 5.59
N TYR A 105 -4.49 0.50 6.02
CA TYR A 105 -3.52 1.58 5.87
C TYR A 105 -2.21 1.25 6.60
N ASN A 106 -2.31 0.82 7.85
CA ASN A 106 -1.13 0.44 8.62
C ASN A 106 -0.41 -0.74 7.99
N ARG A 107 -1.16 -1.72 7.50
CA ARG A 107 -0.61 -2.86 6.78
C ARG A 107 0.14 -2.43 5.52
N LEU A 108 -0.44 -1.52 4.75
CA LEU A 108 0.19 -0.93 3.57
C LEU A 108 1.53 -0.30 3.92
N LYS A 109 1.57 0.51 4.97
CA LYS A 109 2.80 1.22 5.39
C LYS A 109 3.86 0.25 5.90
N LYS A 110 3.47 -0.77 6.62
CA LYS A 110 4.40 -1.82 7.10
C LYS A 110 5.05 -2.55 5.94
N MET A 111 4.26 -2.91 4.92
CA MET A 111 4.80 -3.54 3.71
C MET A 111 5.74 -2.61 2.96
N THR A 112 5.41 -1.32 2.88
CA THR A 112 6.28 -0.32 2.25
C THR A 112 7.62 -0.24 2.97
N LEU A 113 7.61 -0.22 4.29
CA LEU A 113 8.86 -0.18 5.08
C LEU A 113 9.70 -1.44 4.86
N LEU A 114 9.08 -2.62 4.96
CA LEU A 114 9.78 -3.89 4.73
C LEU A 114 10.36 -3.96 3.32
N ARG A 115 9.61 -3.52 2.33
CA ARG A 115 10.06 -3.48 0.94
C ARG A 115 11.24 -2.52 0.76
N ALA A 116 11.21 -1.38 1.45
CA ALA A 116 12.32 -0.43 1.41
C ALA A 116 13.61 -1.04 1.96
N TYR A 117 13.54 -1.72 3.12
CA TYR A 117 14.69 -2.44 3.65
C TYR A 117 15.22 -3.48 2.65
N ASP A 118 14.33 -4.28 2.10
CA ASP A 118 14.69 -5.32 1.13
C ASP A 118 15.37 -4.72 -0.11
N ASN A 119 14.85 -3.61 -0.61
CA ASN A 119 15.43 -2.91 -1.77
C ASN A 119 16.84 -2.37 -1.50
N TYR A 120 17.15 -2.02 -0.26
CA TYR A 120 18.47 -1.57 0.15
C TYR A 120 19.37 -2.71 0.62
N GLY A 121 18.98 -3.96 0.41
CA GLY A 121 19.79 -5.12 0.73
C GLY A 121 19.76 -5.55 2.18
N VAL A 122 18.83 -5.05 2.97
CA VAL A 122 18.65 -5.46 4.37
C VAL A 122 17.66 -6.61 4.42
N ASP A 123 18.10 -7.78 4.85
CA ASP A 123 17.22 -8.95 4.99
C ASP A 123 16.29 -8.75 6.19
N VAL A 124 14.99 -8.76 5.92
CA VAL A 124 13.94 -8.66 6.95
C VAL A 124 13.02 -9.87 6.97
N SER A 125 13.44 -10.98 6.35
CA SER A 125 12.65 -12.20 6.31
C SER A 125 12.42 -12.82 7.70
N TYR A 126 13.29 -12.54 8.66
CA TYR A 126 13.10 -12.98 10.05
C TYR A 126 11.96 -12.21 10.76
N ILE A 127 11.57 -11.07 10.23
CA ILE A 127 10.41 -10.30 10.72
C ILE A 127 9.15 -10.77 10.02
N TYR A 128 9.20 -10.86 8.70
CA TYR A 128 8.10 -11.29 7.86
C TYR A 128 8.65 -11.89 6.58
N ASP A 129 8.36 -13.16 6.36
CA ASP A 129 8.80 -13.90 5.17
C ASP A 129 7.62 -14.13 4.23
N PRO A 130 7.48 -13.32 3.16
CA PRO A 130 6.37 -13.47 2.22
C PRO A 130 6.45 -14.75 1.39
N ASP A 131 7.64 -15.38 1.33
CA ASP A 131 7.87 -16.59 0.54
C ASP A 131 7.62 -17.86 1.35
N ASN A 132 7.36 -17.75 2.65
CA ASN A 132 7.10 -18.90 3.50
C ASN A 132 5.67 -19.39 3.28
N ILE A 133 5.54 -20.54 2.63
CA ILE A 133 4.24 -21.18 2.35
C ILE A 133 4.05 -22.51 3.07
N LEU A 134 5.12 -23.06 3.68
CA LEU A 134 5.11 -24.41 4.25
C LEU A 134 5.01 -24.41 5.77
N ASP A 135 5.67 -23.47 6.45
CA ASP A 135 5.67 -23.42 7.91
C ASP A 135 4.53 -22.53 8.43
N VAL A 136 3.39 -23.16 8.65
CA VAL A 136 2.16 -22.47 9.06
C VAL A 136 2.31 -21.77 10.42
N LYS A 137 2.99 -22.40 11.36
CA LYS A 137 3.19 -21.83 12.71
C LYS A 137 4.07 -20.58 12.66
N LYS A 138 5.16 -20.64 11.90
CA LYS A 138 6.04 -19.50 11.71
C LYS A 138 5.30 -18.36 11.01
N LYS A 139 4.54 -18.69 9.99
CA LYS A 139 3.73 -17.71 9.25
C LYS A 139 2.76 -16.99 10.19
N GLN A 140 2.02 -17.75 10.99
CA GLN A 140 1.05 -17.17 11.92
C GLN A 140 1.74 -16.29 12.97
N ALA A 141 2.86 -16.73 13.51
CA ALA A 141 3.62 -15.95 14.48
C ALA A 141 4.10 -14.61 13.90
N GLN A 142 4.57 -14.62 12.65
CA GLN A 142 5.01 -13.41 11.97
C GLN A 142 3.83 -12.48 11.65
N GLU A 143 2.70 -13.03 11.22
CA GLU A 143 1.48 -12.24 11.00
C GLU A 143 1.02 -11.57 12.30
N ASP A 144 0.96 -12.32 13.40
CA ASP A 144 0.53 -11.81 14.70
C ASP A 144 1.47 -10.70 15.18
N TRP A 145 2.78 -10.91 15.06
CA TRP A 145 3.74 -9.89 15.45
C TRP A 145 3.59 -8.63 14.62
N LEU A 146 3.48 -8.78 13.29
CA LEU A 146 3.38 -7.64 12.37
C LEU A 146 2.10 -6.85 12.61
N ASP A 147 0.98 -7.53 12.85
CA ASP A 147 -0.31 -6.86 13.11
C ASP A 147 -0.27 -6.02 14.39
N ASN A 148 0.50 -6.44 15.38
CA ASN A 148 0.63 -5.72 16.66
C ASN A 148 1.77 -4.70 16.68
N ALA A 149 2.67 -4.73 15.72
CA ALA A 149 3.83 -3.84 15.66
C ALA A 149 3.48 -2.50 15.02
N THR A 150 4.14 -1.44 15.49
CA THR A 150 4.15 -0.15 14.81
C THR A 150 5.29 -0.12 13.80
N LEU A 151 5.32 0.92 12.94
CA LEU A 151 6.46 1.14 12.04
C LEU A 151 7.75 1.31 12.85
N GLU A 152 7.68 2.01 13.98
CA GLU A 152 8.83 2.19 14.86
C GLU A 152 9.30 0.88 15.47
N ASP A 153 8.38 -0.01 15.85
CA ASP A 153 8.72 -1.35 16.35
C ASP A 153 9.50 -2.15 15.32
N ILE A 154 9.10 -2.07 14.05
CA ILE A 154 9.79 -2.73 12.95
C ILE A 154 11.20 -2.16 12.80
N ALA A 155 11.32 -0.84 12.74
CA ALA A 155 12.62 -0.15 12.61
C ALA A 155 13.54 -0.48 13.79
N THR A 156 13.04 -0.46 15.01
CA THR A 156 13.80 -0.80 16.22
C THR A 156 14.31 -2.23 16.16
N LYS A 157 13.48 -3.16 15.72
CA LYS A 157 13.87 -4.57 15.60
C LYS A 157 14.99 -4.75 14.57
N VAL A 158 14.94 -4.04 13.47
CA VAL A 158 15.99 -4.05 12.44
C VAL A 158 17.29 -3.46 13.03
N ASP A 159 17.20 -2.30 13.65
CA ASP A 159 18.36 -1.62 14.23
C ASP A 159 19.06 -2.49 15.29
N ASN A 160 18.28 -3.11 16.16
CA ASN A 160 18.81 -3.99 17.21
C ASN A 160 19.51 -5.22 16.60
N THR A 161 18.97 -5.77 15.53
CA THR A 161 19.56 -6.92 14.84
C THR A 161 20.88 -6.53 14.19
N ILE A 162 20.93 -5.38 13.51
CA ILE A 162 22.17 -4.86 12.89
C ILE A 162 23.23 -4.60 13.96
N GLU A 163 22.85 -3.98 15.07
CA GLU A 163 23.77 -3.71 16.19
C GLU A 163 24.32 -5.01 16.79
N ALA A 164 23.46 -6.00 17.00
CA ALA A 164 23.86 -7.30 17.52
C ALA A 164 24.89 -7.99 16.59
N ILE A 165 24.71 -7.88 15.28
CA ILE A 165 25.65 -8.41 14.30
C ILE A 165 26.98 -7.66 14.40
N ARG A 166 26.95 -6.34 14.46
CA ARG A 166 28.14 -5.50 14.55
C ARG A 166 28.95 -5.83 15.80
N MET A 167 28.29 -6.00 16.93
CA MET A 167 28.96 -6.30 18.21
C MET A 167 29.61 -7.68 18.24
N LYS A 168 29.20 -8.56 17.34
CA LYS A 168 29.74 -9.91 17.23
C LYS A 168 31.15 -9.93 16.58
N PHE A 169 31.43 -8.93 15.79
CA PHE A 169 32.67 -8.80 15.03
C PHE A 169 33.45 -7.53 15.39
#